data_3c12764dc2b1d046a232cdcc5a541b95
#
_entry.id   3c12764dc2b1d046a232cdcc5a541b95
#
_cell.length_a   1.000
_cell.length_b   1.000
_cell.length_c   1.000
_cell.angle_alpha   90.00
_cell.angle_beta   90.00
_cell.angle_gamma   90.00
#
_symmetry.space_group_name_H-M   'P 1'
#
loop_
_entity.id
_entity.type
_entity.pdbx_description
1 polymer ?
#
loop_
_entity_poly.entity_id
_entity_poly.type
_entity_poly.pdbx_seq_one_letter_code
_entity_poly.pdbx_strand_id
1 'polypeptide(L)'
;MKWTTKEDRLIAEALIKSHNKKTVAFQVVADVLGISRKAVANRYYRKFPDLDLLAKDILEERAYKNYTEAHKPYVKLWNAVKSMLNLK
;
A
#
# COMPACT_ATOMS: atom_id res chain seq x y z
N MET A 1 -21.77 -9.52 3.72
CA MET A 1 -20.35 -9.53 4.05
C MET A 1 -20.02 -8.36 4.97
N LYS A 2 -19.18 -8.61 5.96
CA LYS A 2 -18.77 -7.59 6.92
C LYS A 2 -17.40 -7.03 6.50
N TRP A 3 -17.34 -5.73 6.26
CA TRP A 3 -16.08 -5.08 5.87
C TRP A 3 -15.21 -4.79 7.07
N THR A 4 -14.00 -5.34 7.04
CA THR A 4 -12.99 -5.13 8.08
C THR A 4 -11.79 -4.40 7.48
N THR A 5 -10.84 -4.03 8.33
CA THR A 5 -9.58 -3.40 7.90
C THR A 5 -8.86 -4.25 6.86
N LYS A 6 -8.95 -5.57 6.98
CA LYS A 6 -8.31 -6.51 6.06
C LYS A 6 -8.85 -6.36 4.63
N GLU A 7 -10.17 -6.28 4.48
CA GLU A 7 -10.82 -6.11 3.18
C GLU A 7 -10.56 -4.70 2.62
N ASP A 8 -10.57 -3.70 3.48
CA ASP A 8 -10.24 -2.33 3.07
C ASP A 8 -8.80 -2.26 2.54
N ARG A 9 -7.87 -2.98 3.18
CA ARG A 9 -6.50 -3.07 2.71
C ARG A 9 -6.40 -3.76 1.36
N LEU A 10 -7.23 -4.76 1.08
CA LEU A 10 -7.29 -5.39 -0.24
C LEU A 10 -7.65 -4.39 -1.33
N ILE A 11 -8.61 -3.51 -1.06
CA ILE A 11 -8.98 -2.46 -2.02
C ILE A 11 -7.79 -1.53 -2.26
N ALA A 12 -7.12 -1.09 -1.20
CA ALA A 12 -5.96 -0.21 -1.30
C ALA A 12 -4.83 -0.88 -2.10
N GLU A 13 -4.56 -2.14 -1.84
CA GLU A 13 -3.54 -2.93 -2.56
C GLU A 13 -3.89 -3.04 -4.04
N ALA A 14 -5.15 -3.30 -4.36
CA ALA A 14 -5.60 -3.41 -5.75
C ALA A 14 -5.47 -2.08 -6.48
N LEU A 15 -5.75 -0.97 -5.81
CA LEU A 15 -5.57 0.36 -6.38
C LEU A 15 -4.10 0.61 -6.74
N ILE A 16 -3.18 0.20 -5.88
CA ILE A 16 -1.75 0.34 -6.15
C ILE A 16 -1.37 -0.49 -7.38
N LYS A 17 -1.77 -1.75 -7.42
CA LYS A 17 -1.41 -2.68 -8.50
C LYS A 17 -2.00 -2.29 -9.85
N SER A 18 -3.17 -1.65 -9.84
CA SER A 18 -3.85 -1.23 -11.05
C SER A 18 -3.48 0.19 -11.48
N HIS A 19 -2.55 0.84 -10.81
CA HIS A 19 -2.16 2.24 -11.05
C HIS A 19 -3.38 3.17 -10.98
N ASN A 20 -4.21 2.98 -9.95
CA ASN A 20 -5.42 3.76 -9.68
C ASN A 20 -6.54 3.60 -10.73
N LYS A 21 -6.50 2.54 -11.52
CA LYS A 21 -7.61 2.19 -12.40
C LYS A 21 -8.69 1.51 -11.58
N LYS A 22 -9.65 2.30 -11.13
CA LYS A 22 -10.67 1.87 -10.15
C LYS A 22 -11.49 0.68 -10.63
N THR A 23 -11.90 0.67 -11.89
CA THR A 23 -12.67 -0.45 -12.43
C THR A 23 -11.92 -1.77 -12.33
N VAL A 24 -10.63 -1.76 -12.68
CA VAL A 24 -9.77 -2.94 -12.59
C VAL A 24 -9.57 -3.36 -11.14
N ALA A 25 -9.27 -2.39 -10.27
CA ALA A 25 -9.05 -2.65 -8.85
C ALA A 25 -10.29 -3.28 -8.20
N PHE A 26 -11.46 -2.73 -8.46
CA PHE A 26 -12.71 -3.23 -7.89
C PHE A 26 -13.01 -4.64 -8.39
N GLN A 27 -12.74 -4.93 -9.66
CA GLN A 27 -12.97 -6.27 -10.22
C GLN A 27 -12.04 -7.29 -9.56
N VAL A 28 -10.78 -6.95 -9.36
CA VAL A 28 -9.83 -7.85 -8.72
C VAL A 28 -10.28 -8.18 -7.30
N VAL A 29 -10.66 -7.17 -6.52
CA VAL A 29 -11.13 -7.37 -5.15
C VAL A 29 -12.43 -8.19 -5.13
N ALA A 30 -13.35 -7.89 -6.04
CA ALA A 30 -14.60 -8.62 -6.18
C ALA A 30 -14.35 -10.11 -6.42
N ASP A 31 -13.41 -10.43 -7.31
CA ASP A 31 -13.05 -11.81 -7.63
C ASP A 31 -12.43 -12.51 -6.42
N VAL A 32 -11.55 -11.83 -5.71
CA VAL A 32 -10.89 -12.40 -4.52
C VAL A 32 -11.89 -12.69 -3.40
N LEU A 33 -12.83 -11.77 -3.18
CA LEU A 33 -13.80 -11.88 -2.10
C LEU A 33 -15.06 -12.64 -2.49
N GLY A 34 -15.26 -12.94 -3.76
CA GLY A 34 -16.45 -13.61 -4.24
C GLY A 34 -17.70 -12.75 -4.13
N ILE A 35 -17.58 -11.45 -4.33
CA ILE A 35 -18.70 -10.50 -4.27
C ILE A 35 -18.76 -9.69 -5.57
N SER A 36 -19.79 -8.87 -5.72
CA SER A 36 -19.96 -8.06 -6.92
C SER A 36 -18.99 -6.86 -6.92
N ARG A 37 -18.59 -6.44 -8.11
CA ARG A 37 -17.79 -5.23 -8.29
C ARG A 37 -18.50 -4.00 -7.70
N LYS A 38 -19.81 -3.95 -7.84
CA LYS A 38 -20.65 -2.86 -7.30
C LYS A 38 -20.52 -2.76 -5.77
N ALA A 39 -20.49 -3.90 -5.09
CA ALA A 39 -20.32 -3.93 -3.63
C ALA A 39 -18.96 -3.34 -3.23
N VAL A 40 -17.90 -3.68 -3.96
CA VAL A 40 -16.57 -3.12 -3.72
C VAL A 40 -16.56 -1.61 -3.96
N ALA A 41 -17.15 -1.17 -5.06
CA ALA A 41 -17.24 0.25 -5.39
C ALA A 41 -18.01 1.02 -4.32
N ASN A 42 -19.12 0.46 -3.84
CA ASN A 42 -19.92 1.09 -2.78
C ASN A 42 -19.09 1.26 -1.51
N ARG A 43 -18.32 0.25 -1.14
CA ARG A 43 -17.44 0.34 0.03
C ARG A 43 -16.39 1.41 -0.17
N TYR A 44 -15.73 1.45 -1.33
CA TYR A 44 -14.72 2.43 -1.65
C TYR A 44 -15.27 3.86 -1.50
N TYR A 45 -16.40 4.15 -2.12
CA TYR A 45 -16.97 5.49 -2.09
C TYR A 45 -17.52 5.86 -0.72
N ARG A 46 -17.99 4.89 0.04
CA ARG A 46 -18.43 5.12 1.43
C ARG A 46 -17.27 5.56 2.32
N LYS A 47 -16.09 5.03 2.07
CA LYS A 47 -14.87 5.34 2.83
C LYS A 47 -13.97 6.35 2.13
N PHE A 48 -14.46 6.99 1.09
CA PHE A 48 -13.66 8.01 0.41
C PHE A 48 -13.46 9.23 1.31
N PRO A 49 -12.25 9.80 1.40
CA PRO A 49 -11.03 9.42 0.69
C PRO A 49 -10.12 8.43 1.44
N ASP A 50 -10.61 7.81 2.50
CA ASP A 50 -9.78 7.01 3.44
C ASP A 50 -9.00 5.90 2.74
N LEU A 51 -9.62 5.20 1.78
CA LEU A 51 -8.94 4.10 1.09
C LEU A 51 -7.88 4.59 0.10
N ASP A 52 -8.07 5.76 -0.48
CA ASP A 52 -7.03 6.39 -1.30
C ASP A 52 -5.83 6.79 -0.45
N LEU A 53 -6.09 7.35 0.73
CA LEU A 53 -5.03 7.71 1.67
C LEU A 53 -4.29 6.48 2.17
N LEU A 54 -5.02 5.40 2.45
CA LEU A 54 -4.41 4.14 2.84
C LEU A 54 -3.52 3.59 1.73
N ALA A 55 -3.97 3.63 0.49
CA ALA A 55 -3.17 3.18 -0.67
C ALA A 55 -1.90 4.01 -0.78
N LYS A 56 -1.99 5.31 -0.62
CA LYS A 56 -0.83 6.21 -0.64
C LYS A 56 0.17 5.87 0.46
N ASP A 57 -0.32 5.63 1.68
CA ASP A 57 0.52 5.29 2.81
C ASP A 57 1.24 3.95 2.59
N ILE A 58 0.55 2.94 2.07
CA ILE A 58 1.14 1.64 1.75
C ILE A 58 2.21 1.80 0.68
N LEU A 59 1.94 2.59 -0.36
CA LEU A 59 2.89 2.82 -1.44
C LEU A 59 4.15 3.52 -0.93
N GLU A 60 4.01 4.52 -0.09
CA GLU A 60 5.14 5.22 0.52
C GLU A 60 5.97 4.29 1.39
N GLU A 61 5.32 3.46 2.20
CA GLU A 61 5.99 2.48 3.05
C GLU A 61 6.79 1.49 2.21
N ARG A 62 6.21 1.00 1.11
CA ARG A 62 6.90 0.07 0.20
C ARG A 62 8.06 0.72 -0.53
N ALA A 63 7.90 1.96 -0.96
CA ALA A 63 8.97 2.70 -1.62
C ALA A 63 10.14 2.87 -0.66
N TYR A 64 9.90 3.22 0.58
CA TYR A 64 10.92 3.34 1.61
C TYR A 64 11.63 2.01 1.85
N LYS A 65 10.85 0.94 2.00
CA LYS A 65 11.40 -0.40 2.23
C LYS A 65 12.24 -0.87 1.05
N ASN A 66 11.74 -0.69 -0.18
CA ASN A 66 12.47 -1.06 -1.39
C ASN A 66 13.76 -0.24 -1.53
N TYR A 67 13.70 1.03 -1.23
CA TYR A 67 14.88 1.90 -1.22
C TYR A 67 15.92 1.36 -0.25
N THR A 68 15.51 1.04 0.96
CA THR A 68 16.40 0.51 2.00
C THR A 68 17.03 -0.81 1.56
N GLU A 69 16.24 -1.72 0.97
CA GLU A 69 16.74 -3.00 0.46
C GLU A 69 17.71 -2.80 -0.70
N ALA A 70 17.35 -1.96 -1.66
CA ALA A 70 18.18 -1.70 -2.85
C ALA A 70 19.52 -1.04 -2.49
N HIS A 71 19.55 -0.25 -1.42
CA HIS A 71 20.72 0.49 -1.00
C HIS A 71 21.38 -0.10 0.25
N LYS A 72 21.09 -1.36 0.54
CA LYS A 72 21.60 -2.04 1.73
C LYS A 72 23.12 -1.93 1.92
N PRO A 73 23.95 -2.12 0.88
CA PRO A 73 25.40 -1.93 1.04
C PRO A 73 25.77 -0.50 1.42
N TYR A 74 25.08 0.47 0.84
CA TYR A 74 25.29 1.89 1.17
C TYR A 74 24.82 2.23 2.57
N VAL A 75 23.71 1.62 2.98
CA VAL A 75 23.17 1.84 4.33
C VAL A 75 24.18 1.37 5.37
N LYS A 76 24.79 0.19 5.17
CA LYS A 76 25.84 -0.32 6.08
C LYS A 76 27.04 0.60 6.13
N LEU A 77 27.52 1.01 4.96
CA LEU A 77 28.65 1.92 4.85
C LEU A 77 28.33 3.26 5.48
N TRP A 78 27.15 3.80 5.18
CA TRP A 78 26.70 5.07 5.74
C TRP A 78 26.58 5.02 7.25
N ASN A 79 26.02 3.93 7.79
CA ASN A 79 25.90 3.75 9.24
C ASN A 79 27.27 3.66 9.90
N ALA A 80 28.23 3.00 9.26
CA ALA A 80 29.59 2.94 9.75
C ALA A 80 30.23 4.33 9.80
N VAL A 81 30.09 5.09 8.72
CA VAL A 81 30.60 6.46 8.64
C VAL A 81 29.94 7.34 9.69
N LYS A 82 28.63 7.21 9.83
CA LYS A 82 27.85 7.96 10.80
C LYS A 82 28.28 7.66 12.23
N SER A 83 28.56 6.39 12.50
CA SER A 83 29.07 5.95 13.80
C SER A 83 30.44 6.57 14.10
N MET A 84 31.31 6.64 13.10
CA MET A 84 32.62 7.27 13.23
C MET A 84 32.51 8.77 13.45
N LEU A 85 31.55 9.43 12.80
CA LEU A 85 31.33 10.87 12.92
C LEU A 85 30.64 11.24 14.22
N ASN A 86 29.87 10.35 14.77
CA ASN A 86 29.11 10.55 16.00
C ASN A 86 29.84 9.96 17.21
N LEU A 87 31.09 10.14 17.25
CA LEU A 87 31.93 9.67 18.35
C LEU A 87 31.57 10.38 19.66
N LYS A 88 30.39 10.16 20.08
CA LYS A 88 29.93 10.69 21.35
C LYS A 88 29.69 9.58 22.33
#